data_b8c5de467a1c439abaed39e9ba6558da
#
_entry.id   b8c5de467a1c439abaed39e9ba6558da
#
_cell.length_a   1.000
_cell.length_b   1.000
_cell.length_c   1.000
_cell.angle_alpha   90.00
_cell.angle_beta   90.00
_cell.angle_gamma   90.00
#
_symmetry.space_group_name_H-M   'P 1'
#
loop_
_entity.id
_entity.type
_entity.pdbx_description
1 polymer ?
#
loop_
_entity_poly.entity_id
_entity_poly.type
_entity_poly.pdbx_seq_one_letter_code
_entity_poly.pdbx_strand_id
1 'polypeptide(L)'
;MSLFEVLALVYSVRILMIHRSVTMPAQQPSQKTVQELITFAHKVSDAVAEVHRKYFRQPVSTEYKDDSSPVTQCDKESESVMRDLVMKHYPSHGILGEEFPPHQADAEFVWVIDPVDGTKYFMTGHPSFALLLGLAFQGEFILGVIEQAISRERWIGADGIGSFLNGSAIQTRKCTELSKAIIARAGFEWHTEGRDHYIDKVWKAAHWAQWGVAPYDYGLLAAGHLDMVITAGPLVHDFAALGPIIRNAGGAITDWYGKPLTIDSPNHVVAVGNPALLPDIIRLLDFSE
;
A
#
# COMPACT_ATOMS: atom_id res chain seq x y z
N MET A 1 25.13 -23.03 -2.99
CA MET A 1 23.71 -22.76 -3.30
C MET A 1 23.62 -21.31 -3.71
N SER A 2 23.08 -21.05 -4.88
CA SER A 2 22.88 -19.67 -5.35
C SER A 2 21.72 -19.02 -4.61
N LEU A 3 21.69 -17.70 -4.55
CA LEU A 3 20.59 -16.93 -3.93
C LEU A 3 19.21 -17.31 -4.51
N PHE A 4 19.19 -17.73 -5.78
CA PHE A 4 18.00 -18.26 -6.46
C PHE A 4 17.48 -19.58 -5.86
N GLU A 5 18.34 -20.45 -5.39
CA GLU A 5 17.96 -21.71 -4.74
C GLU A 5 17.41 -21.48 -3.34
N VAL A 6 17.89 -20.46 -2.62
CA VAL A 6 17.40 -20.09 -1.29
C VAL A 6 16.02 -19.43 -1.39
N LEU A 7 15.79 -18.55 -2.36
CA LEU A 7 14.48 -17.96 -2.63
C LEU A 7 13.47 -19.01 -3.11
N ALA A 8 13.88 -19.93 -3.99
CA ALA A 8 13.03 -21.05 -4.42
C ALA A 8 12.69 -21.99 -3.27
N LEU A 9 13.58 -22.19 -2.30
CA LEU A 9 13.33 -23.03 -1.13
C LEU A 9 12.33 -22.39 -0.15
N VAL A 10 12.41 -21.06 0.04
CA VAL A 10 11.44 -20.31 0.85
C VAL A 10 10.06 -20.29 0.20
N TYR A 11 9.98 -20.20 -1.14
CA TYR A 11 8.73 -20.30 -1.89
C TYR A 11 8.17 -21.75 -1.91
N SER A 12 9.03 -22.77 -2.06
CA SER A 12 8.58 -24.17 -2.15
C SER A 12 8.10 -24.74 -0.83
N VAL A 13 8.57 -24.28 0.31
CA VAL A 13 8.08 -24.73 1.65
C VAL A 13 6.67 -24.16 1.94
N ARG A 14 6.27 -23.02 1.31
CA ARG A 14 4.91 -22.47 1.45
C ARG A 14 3.83 -23.19 0.63
N ILE A 15 4.16 -23.88 -0.46
CA ILE A 15 3.19 -24.55 -1.33
C ILE A 15 2.65 -25.87 -0.70
N LEU A 16 3.32 -26.44 0.28
CA LEU A 16 2.98 -27.77 0.84
C LEU A 16 2.03 -27.75 2.05
N MET A 17 1.52 -26.59 2.50
CA MET A 17 0.64 -26.51 3.68
C MET A 17 -0.73 -25.85 3.46
N ILE A 18 -1.23 -25.74 2.25
CA ILE A 18 -2.59 -25.18 2.04
C ILE A 18 -3.54 -26.23 1.46
N HIS A 19 -3.80 -27.29 2.25
CA HIS A 19 -5.14 -27.90 2.29
C HIS A 19 -5.85 -27.29 3.51
N ARG A 20 -6.24 -26.03 3.44
CA ARG A 20 -7.19 -25.47 4.40
C ARG A 20 -8.57 -26.03 4.05
N SER A 21 -9.09 -26.86 4.95
CA SER A 21 -10.50 -27.20 5.10
C SER A 21 -11.36 -25.95 4.84
N VAL A 22 -12.52 -26.12 4.22
CA VAL A 22 -13.57 -25.09 4.13
C VAL A 22 -13.91 -24.66 5.57
N THR A 23 -13.24 -23.61 6.03
CA THR A 23 -13.53 -22.98 7.31
C THR A 23 -14.67 -21.99 7.11
N MET A 24 -15.61 -21.98 8.05
CA MET A 24 -16.64 -20.95 8.20
C MET A 24 -16.03 -19.57 7.95
N PRO A 25 -16.76 -18.61 7.36
CA PRO A 25 -16.23 -17.26 7.18
C PRO A 25 -15.73 -16.74 8.52
N ALA A 26 -14.48 -16.34 8.57
CA ALA A 26 -13.85 -15.83 9.77
C ALA A 26 -14.68 -14.67 10.32
N GLN A 27 -14.97 -14.71 11.61
CA GLN A 27 -15.73 -13.65 12.25
C GLN A 27 -14.88 -12.37 12.24
N GLN A 28 -15.28 -11.37 11.48
CA GLN A 28 -14.58 -10.08 11.40
C GLN A 28 -14.41 -9.47 12.81
N PRO A 29 -13.32 -8.74 13.06
CA PRO A 29 -13.11 -8.04 14.32
C PRO A 29 -14.30 -7.14 14.65
N SER A 30 -14.63 -7.01 15.93
CA SER A 30 -15.71 -6.11 16.33
C SER A 30 -15.38 -4.65 15.96
N GLN A 31 -16.41 -3.83 15.70
CA GLN A 31 -16.20 -2.40 15.45
C GLN A 31 -15.43 -1.70 16.58
N LYS A 32 -15.62 -2.14 17.83
CA LYS A 32 -14.87 -1.63 18.98
C LYS A 32 -13.38 -1.95 18.83
N THR A 33 -13.04 -3.19 18.47
CA THR A 33 -11.65 -3.61 18.21
C THR A 33 -11.03 -2.78 17.08
N VAL A 34 -11.77 -2.61 15.97
CA VAL A 34 -11.30 -1.78 14.83
C VAL A 34 -11.04 -0.34 15.28
N GLN A 35 -11.91 0.26 16.11
CA GLN A 35 -11.73 1.62 16.62
C GLN A 35 -10.49 1.76 17.53
N GLU A 36 -10.20 0.76 18.36
CA GLU A 36 -8.98 0.70 19.17
C GLU A 36 -7.72 0.61 18.29
N LEU A 37 -7.76 -0.19 17.22
CA LEU A 37 -6.70 -0.32 16.24
C LEU A 37 -6.48 0.97 15.43
N ILE A 38 -7.54 1.70 15.06
CA ILE A 38 -7.47 3.04 14.46
C ILE A 38 -6.74 4.02 15.39
N THR A 39 -7.12 4.02 16.67
CA THR A 39 -6.48 4.89 17.66
C THR A 39 -4.99 4.60 17.80
N PHE A 40 -4.63 3.31 17.77
CA PHE A 40 -3.24 2.90 17.79
C PHE A 40 -2.50 3.28 16.50
N ALA A 41 -3.11 3.11 15.33
CA ALA A 41 -2.54 3.51 14.04
C ALA A 41 -2.23 5.02 13.99
N HIS A 42 -3.11 5.87 14.55
CA HIS A 42 -2.83 7.30 14.72
C HIS A 42 -1.59 7.54 15.56
N LYS A 43 -1.45 6.83 16.70
CA LYS A 43 -0.29 6.96 17.58
C LYS A 43 1.02 6.57 16.89
N VAL A 44 1.00 5.49 16.09
CA VAL A 44 2.16 5.06 15.30
C VAL A 44 2.51 6.12 14.27
N SER A 45 1.52 6.60 13.51
CA SER A 45 1.72 7.63 12.49
C SER A 45 2.26 8.93 13.06
N ASP A 46 1.80 9.37 14.24
CA ASP A 46 2.32 10.57 14.91
C ASP A 46 3.80 10.42 15.23
N ALA A 47 4.21 9.26 15.77
CA ALA A 47 5.60 8.99 16.11
C ALA A 47 6.51 8.97 14.87
N VAL A 48 6.07 8.34 13.78
CA VAL A 48 6.83 8.29 12.52
C VAL A 48 6.88 9.66 11.83
N ALA A 49 5.79 10.42 11.87
CA ALA A 49 5.77 11.77 11.31
C ALA A 49 6.83 12.69 11.95
N GLU A 50 7.14 12.52 13.25
CA GLU A 50 8.24 13.25 13.89
C GLU A 50 9.62 12.81 13.34
N VAL A 51 9.82 11.50 13.09
CA VAL A 51 11.04 10.99 12.46
C VAL A 51 11.20 11.56 11.06
N HIS A 52 10.15 11.54 10.24
CA HIS A 52 10.17 12.12 8.90
C HIS A 52 10.54 13.60 8.92
N ARG A 53 9.91 14.40 9.78
CA ARG A 53 10.21 15.84 9.91
C ARG A 53 11.63 16.12 10.40
N LYS A 54 12.18 15.25 11.27
CA LYS A 54 13.56 15.34 11.75
C LYS A 54 14.57 15.22 10.62
N TYR A 55 14.33 14.31 9.67
CA TYR A 55 15.28 13.97 8.61
C TYR A 55 15.02 14.65 7.26
N PHE A 56 13.81 15.11 6.99
CA PHE A 56 13.46 15.68 5.69
C PHE A 56 14.30 16.91 5.35
N ARG A 57 14.96 16.85 4.17
CA ARG A 57 15.89 17.91 3.68
C ARG A 57 17.09 18.13 4.61
N GLN A 58 17.45 17.14 5.41
CA GLN A 58 18.68 17.13 6.19
C GLN A 58 19.69 16.17 5.57
N PRO A 59 21.00 16.32 5.85
CA PRO A 59 21.97 15.27 5.52
C PRO A 59 21.60 13.98 6.24
N VAL A 60 21.35 12.92 5.48
CA VAL A 60 21.04 11.58 6.01
C VAL A 60 22.01 10.56 5.43
N SER A 61 22.42 9.58 6.24
CA SER A 61 23.14 8.43 5.71
C SER A 61 22.23 7.59 4.84
N THR A 62 22.76 7.16 3.71
CA THR A 62 22.06 6.33 2.73
C THR A 62 22.89 5.09 2.43
N GLU A 63 22.25 3.94 2.42
CA GLU A 63 22.80 2.69 1.96
C GLU A 63 22.02 2.24 0.71
N TYR A 64 22.55 1.28 -0.03
CA TYR A 64 21.87 0.72 -1.20
C TYR A 64 21.68 -0.78 -0.98
N LYS A 65 20.47 -1.27 -1.21
CA LYS A 65 20.11 -2.69 -1.17
C LYS A 65 20.72 -3.41 -2.38
N ASP A 66 20.66 -4.73 -2.42
CA ASP A 66 21.22 -5.56 -3.50
C ASP A 66 20.60 -5.24 -4.89
N ASP A 67 19.35 -4.79 -4.90
CA ASP A 67 18.61 -4.33 -6.08
C ASP A 67 18.90 -2.86 -6.46
N SER A 68 19.87 -2.23 -5.78
CA SER A 68 20.24 -0.82 -5.92
C SER A 68 19.19 0.18 -5.47
N SER A 69 18.12 -0.24 -4.79
CA SER A 69 17.20 0.68 -4.14
C SER A 69 17.86 1.34 -2.91
N PRO A 70 17.63 2.63 -2.67
CA PRO A 70 18.20 3.31 -1.51
C PRO A 70 17.40 3.00 -0.24
N VAL A 71 18.10 2.93 0.87
CA VAL A 71 17.52 2.97 2.23
C VAL A 71 18.25 4.02 3.05
N THR A 72 17.51 4.87 3.73
CA THR A 72 18.11 5.94 4.55
C THR A 72 18.00 5.62 6.05
N GLN A 73 18.68 6.42 6.84
CA GLN A 73 18.53 6.37 8.30
C GLN A 73 17.08 6.67 8.73
N CYS A 74 16.33 7.44 7.92
CA CYS A 74 14.92 7.74 8.18
C CYS A 74 14.06 6.49 8.09
N ASP A 75 14.25 5.66 7.05
CA ASP A 75 13.53 4.41 6.84
C ASP A 75 13.75 3.47 8.03
N LYS A 76 15.00 3.23 8.40
CA LYS A 76 15.38 2.33 9.51
C LYS A 76 14.86 2.81 10.87
N GLU A 77 15.01 4.11 11.20
CA GLU A 77 14.51 4.67 12.47
C GLU A 77 12.97 4.62 12.50
N SER A 78 12.30 4.94 11.41
CA SER A 78 10.85 4.89 11.31
C SER A 78 10.31 3.47 11.53
N GLU A 79 10.83 2.46 10.83
CA GLU A 79 10.40 1.09 11.03
C GLU A 79 10.71 0.57 12.44
N SER A 80 11.87 0.92 13.02
CA SER A 80 12.19 0.55 14.39
C SER A 80 11.17 1.09 15.39
N VAL A 81 10.80 2.37 15.26
CA VAL A 81 9.75 3.01 16.10
C VAL A 81 8.41 2.29 15.96
N MET A 82 8.01 1.94 14.73
CA MET A 82 6.75 1.24 14.49
C MET A 82 6.75 -0.14 15.14
N ARG A 83 7.82 -0.91 14.96
CA ARG A 83 8.00 -2.25 15.55
C ARG A 83 7.95 -2.21 17.07
N ASP A 84 8.67 -1.28 17.69
CA ASP A 84 8.68 -1.12 19.14
C ASP A 84 7.28 -0.83 19.69
N LEU A 85 6.51 0.04 18.99
CA LEU A 85 5.14 0.35 19.36
C LEU A 85 4.23 -0.86 19.22
N VAL A 86 4.31 -1.58 18.09
CA VAL A 86 3.48 -2.78 17.86
C VAL A 86 3.81 -3.86 18.90
N MET A 87 5.06 -4.23 19.06
CA MET A 87 5.47 -5.29 20.02
C MET A 87 5.10 -4.94 21.46
N LYS A 88 5.13 -3.66 21.82
CA LYS A 88 4.77 -3.19 23.18
C LYS A 88 3.26 -3.26 23.44
N HIS A 89 2.41 -2.91 22.46
CA HIS A 89 0.96 -2.77 22.66
C HIS A 89 0.18 -4.00 22.20
N TYR A 90 0.70 -4.71 21.20
CA TYR A 90 0.09 -5.90 20.60
C TYR A 90 1.14 -7.01 20.40
N PRO A 91 1.68 -7.59 21.49
CA PRO A 91 2.79 -8.56 21.41
C PRO A 91 2.43 -9.87 20.67
N SER A 92 1.14 -10.14 20.44
CA SER A 92 0.66 -11.28 19.66
C SER A 92 0.45 -10.96 18.17
N HIS A 93 0.59 -9.70 17.76
CA HIS A 93 0.47 -9.32 16.35
C HIS A 93 1.77 -9.56 15.60
N GLY A 94 1.63 -9.91 14.31
CA GLY A 94 2.74 -10.00 13.38
C GLY A 94 3.15 -8.65 12.82
N ILE A 95 4.36 -8.60 12.24
CA ILE A 95 4.88 -7.46 11.52
C ILE A 95 5.56 -7.94 10.24
N LEU A 96 5.18 -7.37 9.12
CA LEU A 96 5.82 -7.52 7.83
C LEU A 96 6.26 -6.13 7.36
N GLY A 97 7.54 -5.83 7.50
CA GLY A 97 8.12 -4.55 7.13
C GLY A 97 9.05 -4.65 5.93
N GLU A 98 9.46 -3.50 5.41
CA GLU A 98 10.38 -3.40 4.27
C GLU A 98 11.84 -3.59 4.68
N GLU A 99 12.24 -3.00 5.82
CA GLU A 99 13.66 -2.82 6.17
C GLU A 99 14.20 -3.90 7.10
N PHE A 100 13.35 -4.57 7.87
CA PHE A 100 13.76 -5.60 8.83
C PHE A 100 13.01 -6.91 8.60
N PRO A 101 13.61 -8.05 9.02
CA PRO A 101 12.98 -9.37 8.86
C PRO A 101 11.57 -9.43 9.46
N PRO A 102 10.67 -10.25 8.89
CA PRO A 102 9.33 -10.45 9.43
C PRO A 102 9.35 -10.93 10.89
N HIS A 103 8.33 -10.50 11.66
CA HIS A 103 8.08 -10.96 13.02
C HIS A 103 6.68 -11.58 13.07
N GLN A 104 6.54 -12.83 13.53
CA GLN A 104 5.25 -13.55 13.65
C GLN A 104 4.31 -13.34 12.43
N ALA A 105 4.84 -13.49 11.20
CA ALA A 105 4.11 -13.15 9.97
C ALA A 105 2.87 -14.04 9.72
N ASP A 106 2.69 -15.12 10.45
CA ASP A 106 1.55 -16.04 10.47
C ASP A 106 0.50 -15.73 11.56
N ALA A 107 0.70 -14.62 12.32
CA ALA A 107 -0.25 -14.18 13.33
C ALA A 107 -1.63 -13.84 12.72
N GLU A 108 -2.66 -13.88 13.56
CA GLU A 108 -4.03 -13.51 13.15
C GLU A 108 -4.12 -12.05 12.66
N PHE A 109 -3.44 -11.13 13.34
CA PHE A 109 -3.27 -9.74 12.94
C PHE A 109 -1.83 -9.49 12.53
N VAL A 110 -1.61 -8.94 11.33
CA VAL A 110 -0.29 -8.62 10.81
C VAL A 110 -0.25 -7.17 10.36
N TRP A 111 0.61 -6.38 10.99
CA TRP A 111 0.93 -5.02 10.54
C TRP A 111 1.88 -5.09 9.35
N VAL A 112 1.50 -4.48 8.25
CA VAL A 112 2.31 -4.39 7.03
C VAL A 112 2.80 -2.95 6.91
N ILE A 113 4.13 -2.78 6.84
CA ILE A 113 4.77 -1.50 7.08
C ILE A 113 5.70 -1.15 5.93
N ASP A 114 5.49 0.01 5.32
CA ASP A 114 6.51 0.73 4.57
C ASP A 114 6.81 2.04 5.30
N PRO A 115 7.99 2.18 5.88
CA PRO A 115 8.34 3.36 6.67
C PRO A 115 8.43 4.64 5.84
N VAL A 116 8.90 4.56 4.58
CA VAL A 116 9.07 5.72 3.67
C VAL A 116 8.85 5.28 2.23
N ASP A 117 7.60 4.97 1.84
CA ASP A 117 7.31 4.74 0.42
C ASP A 117 7.65 6.01 -0.39
N GLY A 118 8.50 5.83 -1.40
CA GLY A 118 9.08 6.92 -2.14
C GLY A 118 10.39 7.46 -1.56
N THR A 119 11.28 6.60 -1.08
CA THR A 119 12.60 6.96 -0.50
C THR A 119 13.41 7.90 -1.41
N LYS A 120 13.39 7.71 -2.73
CA LYS A 120 14.07 8.59 -3.68
C LYS A 120 13.50 10.01 -3.68
N TYR A 121 12.18 10.17 -3.53
CA TYR A 121 11.54 11.48 -3.38
C TYR A 121 11.90 12.12 -2.05
N PHE A 122 11.93 11.34 -0.97
CA PHE A 122 12.42 11.81 0.32
C PHE A 122 13.85 12.35 0.21
N MET A 123 14.77 11.59 -0.39
CA MET A 123 16.18 11.97 -0.56
C MET A 123 16.36 13.22 -1.41
N THR A 124 15.54 13.43 -2.43
CA THR A 124 15.57 14.62 -3.30
C THR A 124 14.81 15.81 -2.70
N GLY A 125 14.24 15.66 -1.49
CA GLY A 125 13.49 16.71 -0.82
C GLY A 125 12.12 17.01 -1.42
N HIS A 126 11.57 16.05 -2.20
CA HIS A 126 10.22 16.14 -2.76
C HIS A 126 9.19 15.57 -1.77
N PRO A 127 8.10 16.29 -1.44
CA PRO A 127 7.19 15.88 -0.37
C PRO A 127 6.10 14.91 -0.84
N SER A 128 6.40 14.01 -1.76
CA SER A 128 5.44 13.01 -2.25
C SER A 128 5.63 11.61 -1.66
N PHE A 129 6.67 11.43 -0.83
CA PHE A 129 6.84 10.21 -0.04
C PHE A 129 5.79 10.11 1.07
N ALA A 130 5.53 8.92 1.59
CA ALA A 130 4.64 8.73 2.73
C ALA A 130 5.02 7.50 3.57
N LEU A 131 4.60 7.48 4.84
CA LEU A 131 4.44 6.24 5.59
C LEU A 131 3.22 5.49 5.05
N LEU A 132 3.36 4.19 4.83
CA LEU A 132 2.25 3.28 4.63
C LEU A 132 2.16 2.29 5.81
N LEU A 133 1.00 2.22 6.44
CA LEU A 133 0.71 1.32 7.54
C LEU A 133 -0.59 0.56 7.24
N GLY A 134 -0.47 -0.70 6.85
CA GLY A 134 -1.59 -1.61 6.68
C GLY A 134 -1.77 -2.54 7.87
N LEU A 135 -2.99 -2.99 8.13
CA LEU A 135 -3.27 -4.09 9.04
C LEU A 135 -4.07 -5.15 8.33
N ALA A 136 -3.53 -6.36 8.29
CA ALA A 136 -4.24 -7.54 7.85
C ALA A 136 -4.83 -8.31 9.05
N PHE A 137 -6.04 -8.82 8.89
CA PHE A 137 -6.68 -9.79 9.74
C PHE A 137 -6.89 -11.07 8.95
N GLN A 138 -6.25 -12.16 9.35
CA GLN A 138 -6.29 -13.45 8.66
C GLN A 138 -5.98 -13.37 7.15
N GLY A 139 -5.04 -12.48 6.80
CA GLY A 139 -4.58 -12.24 5.42
C GLY A 139 -5.34 -11.17 4.64
N GLU A 140 -6.49 -10.69 5.11
CA GLU A 140 -7.31 -9.65 4.48
C GLU A 140 -7.01 -8.28 5.08
N PHE A 141 -6.75 -7.26 4.26
CA PHE A 141 -6.46 -5.90 4.74
C PHE A 141 -7.73 -5.21 5.23
N ILE A 142 -7.77 -4.85 6.52
CA ILE A 142 -8.94 -4.25 7.20
C ILE A 142 -8.77 -2.80 7.63
N LEU A 143 -7.54 -2.32 7.74
CA LEU A 143 -7.19 -0.96 8.12
C LEU A 143 -5.99 -0.50 7.31
N GLY A 144 -5.97 0.75 6.87
CA GLY A 144 -4.84 1.37 6.19
C GLY A 144 -4.66 2.82 6.57
N VAL A 145 -3.40 3.27 6.62
CA VAL A 145 -3.01 4.67 6.79
C VAL A 145 -1.97 5.04 5.74
N ILE A 146 -2.15 6.21 5.13
CA ILE A 146 -1.13 6.95 4.39
C ILE A 146 -0.86 8.22 5.20
N GLU A 147 0.38 8.42 5.65
CA GLU A 147 0.78 9.62 6.39
C GLU A 147 1.82 10.41 5.59
N GLN A 148 1.46 11.60 5.16
CA GLN A 148 2.41 12.57 4.59
C GLN A 148 2.77 13.63 5.63
N ALA A 149 3.91 13.44 6.30
CA ALA A 149 4.30 14.20 7.47
C ALA A 149 4.57 15.70 7.21
N ILE A 150 4.93 16.08 5.98
CA ILE A 150 5.35 17.44 5.63
C ILE A 150 4.13 18.30 5.29
N SER A 151 3.21 17.79 4.46
CA SER A 151 1.93 18.46 4.16
C SER A 151 0.94 18.31 5.31
N ARG A 152 1.21 17.41 6.27
CA ARG A 152 0.33 17.07 7.40
C ARG A 152 -1.02 16.52 6.92
N GLU A 153 -0.95 15.63 5.95
CA GLU A 153 -2.10 14.93 5.40
C GLU A 153 -2.05 13.47 5.83
N ARG A 154 -3.13 13.01 6.45
CA ARG A 154 -3.30 11.63 6.86
C ARG A 154 -4.61 11.08 6.31
N TRP A 155 -4.49 10.13 5.40
CA TRP A 155 -5.61 9.31 4.96
C TRP A 155 -5.67 8.07 5.84
N ILE A 156 -6.86 7.74 6.31
CA ILE A 156 -7.11 6.51 7.07
C ILE A 156 -8.41 5.91 6.60
N GLY A 157 -8.41 4.60 6.37
CA GLY A 157 -9.61 3.84 6.00
C GLY A 157 -9.67 2.53 6.76
N ALA A 158 -10.86 2.18 7.25
CA ALA A 158 -11.08 0.93 7.96
C ALA A 158 -12.45 0.34 7.63
N ASP A 159 -12.49 -1.00 7.51
CA ASP A 159 -13.70 -1.71 7.12
C ASP A 159 -14.81 -1.51 8.16
N GLY A 160 -16.00 -1.12 7.66
CA GLY A 160 -17.16 -0.81 8.48
C GLY A 160 -17.13 0.53 9.21
N ILE A 161 -16.08 1.35 9.01
CA ILE A 161 -15.94 2.68 9.64
C ILE A 161 -16.00 3.80 8.60
N GLY A 162 -15.32 3.64 7.44
CA GLY A 162 -15.21 4.64 6.40
C GLY A 162 -13.79 5.08 6.13
N SER A 163 -13.62 6.09 5.27
CA SER A 163 -12.33 6.70 4.93
C SER A 163 -12.31 8.19 5.22
N PHE A 164 -11.19 8.67 5.72
CA PHE A 164 -11.06 10.04 6.22
C PHE A 164 -9.70 10.64 5.79
N LEU A 165 -9.71 11.93 5.48
CA LEU A 165 -8.52 12.77 5.36
C LEU A 165 -8.53 13.79 6.51
N ASN A 166 -7.52 13.74 7.37
CA ASN A 166 -7.41 14.61 8.54
C ASN A 166 -8.70 14.66 9.39
N GLY A 167 -9.36 13.51 9.56
CA GLY A 167 -10.60 13.37 10.31
C GLY A 167 -11.87 13.76 9.56
N SER A 168 -11.79 14.33 8.37
CA SER A 168 -12.94 14.63 7.51
C SER A 168 -13.23 13.44 6.60
N ALA A 169 -14.49 12.99 6.54
CA ALA A 169 -14.90 11.90 5.67
C ALA A 169 -14.65 12.25 4.19
N ILE A 170 -14.12 11.30 3.43
CA ILE A 170 -13.81 11.46 2.01
C ILE A 170 -14.56 10.43 1.16
N GLN A 171 -14.73 10.76 -0.11
CA GLN A 171 -15.33 9.88 -1.11
C GLN A 171 -14.61 10.04 -2.45
N THR A 172 -14.50 8.93 -3.18
CA THR A 172 -13.98 8.90 -4.54
C THR A 172 -14.91 9.59 -5.53
N ARG A 173 -14.37 9.98 -6.69
CA ARG A 173 -15.16 10.50 -7.81
C ARG A 173 -16.02 9.41 -8.47
N LYS A 174 -17.15 9.82 -9.04
CA LYS A 174 -18.10 8.91 -9.72
C LYS A 174 -17.97 8.97 -11.26
N CYS A 175 -16.72 8.97 -11.76
CA CYS A 175 -16.48 8.88 -13.21
C CYS A 175 -16.87 7.48 -13.71
N THR A 176 -17.67 7.41 -14.78
CA THR A 176 -18.17 6.15 -15.35
C THR A 176 -17.57 5.81 -16.70
N GLU A 177 -16.81 6.72 -17.30
CA GLU A 177 -16.27 6.57 -18.66
C GLU A 177 -14.76 6.83 -18.63
N LEU A 178 -13.94 5.88 -19.05
CA LEU A 178 -12.49 6.00 -19.07
C LEU A 178 -12.03 7.21 -19.92
N SER A 179 -12.72 7.50 -21.01
CA SER A 179 -12.46 8.68 -21.86
C SER A 179 -12.68 10.03 -21.18
N LYS A 180 -13.26 10.05 -19.98
CA LYS A 180 -13.45 11.23 -19.13
C LYS A 180 -12.62 11.17 -17.86
N ALA A 181 -11.88 10.08 -17.63
CA ALA A 181 -11.14 9.84 -16.41
C ALA A 181 -9.83 10.64 -16.36
N ILE A 182 -9.49 11.12 -15.16
CA ILE A 182 -8.18 11.68 -14.82
C ILE A 182 -7.41 10.57 -14.12
N ILE A 183 -6.28 10.17 -14.70
CA ILE A 183 -5.52 9.03 -14.19
C ILE A 183 -4.09 9.40 -13.82
N ALA A 184 -3.53 8.69 -12.85
CA ALA A 184 -2.12 8.73 -12.54
C ALA A 184 -1.46 7.38 -12.78
N ARG A 185 -0.26 7.41 -13.34
CA ARG A 185 0.65 6.28 -13.40
C ARG A 185 1.75 6.54 -12.38
N ALA A 186 1.82 5.72 -11.37
CA ALA A 186 2.89 5.79 -10.39
C ALA A 186 4.08 4.95 -10.84
N GLY A 187 5.29 5.48 -10.58
CA GLY A 187 6.52 4.74 -10.73
C GLY A 187 7.08 4.67 -12.16
N PHE A 188 7.72 5.74 -12.62
CA PHE A 188 8.65 5.65 -13.76
C PHE A 188 9.84 4.74 -13.44
N GLU A 189 10.09 4.52 -12.17
CA GLU A 189 11.29 3.86 -11.62
C GLU A 189 11.14 2.36 -11.45
N TRP A 190 9.92 1.86 -11.44
CA TRP A 190 9.67 0.44 -11.44
C TRP A 190 10.00 -0.09 -12.83
N HIS A 191 11.08 -0.84 -12.91
CA HIS A 191 11.37 -1.63 -14.10
C HIS A 191 10.21 -2.58 -14.29
N THR A 192 9.28 -2.18 -15.14
CA THR A 192 8.02 -2.89 -15.37
C THR A 192 8.24 -4.19 -16.16
N GLU A 193 9.50 -4.56 -16.42
CA GLU A 193 9.90 -5.79 -17.14
C GLU A 193 9.08 -6.03 -18.42
N GLY A 194 8.83 -4.95 -19.18
CA GLY A 194 8.02 -5.02 -20.40
C GLY A 194 6.52 -4.78 -20.20
N ARG A 195 6.05 -4.51 -18.96
CA ARG A 195 4.62 -4.27 -18.66
C ARG A 195 4.12 -2.89 -19.08
N ASP A 196 5.00 -1.97 -19.48
CA ASP A 196 4.65 -0.61 -19.92
C ASP A 196 3.57 -0.60 -21.00
N HIS A 197 3.63 -1.51 -21.96
CA HIS A 197 2.70 -1.57 -23.07
C HIS A 197 1.26 -1.87 -22.64
N TYR A 198 1.03 -2.54 -21.50
CA TYR A 198 -0.30 -2.76 -20.94
C TYR A 198 -0.86 -1.46 -20.38
N ILE A 199 -0.06 -0.74 -19.57
CA ILE A 199 -0.44 0.53 -18.98
C ILE A 199 -0.69 1.58 -20.07
N ASP A 200 0.12 1.60 -21.14
CA ASP A 200 0.00 2.54 -22.26
C ASP A 200 -1.36 2.47 -22.97
N LYS A 201 -1.99 1.30 -23.02
CA LYS A 201 -3.33 1.16 -23.60
C LYS A 201 -4.36 1.94 -22.77
N VAL A 202 -4.31 1.81 -21.45
CA VAL A 202 -5.19 2.52 -20.51
C VAL A 202 -4.87 4.01 -20.51
N TRP A 203 -3.58 4.37 -20.50
CA TRP A 203 -3.09 5.74 -20.56
C TRP A 203 -3.67 6.51 -21.76
N LYS A 204 -3.65 5.90 -22.94
CA LYS A 204 -4.15 6.51 -24.17
C LYS A 204 -5.68 6.61 -24.23
N ALA A 205 -6.38 5.78 -23.47
CA ALA A 205 -7.85 5.77 -23.43
C ALA A 205 -8.44 6.79 -22.45
N ALA A 206 -7.63 7.31 -21.51
CA ALA A 206 -8.07 8.28 -20.52
C ALA A 206 -8.19 9.69 -21.11
N HIS A 207 -8.97 10.55 -20.43
CA HIS A 207 -9.10 11.96 -20.81
C HIS A 207 -7.81 12.74 -20.54
N TRP A 208 -7.26 12.56 -19.35
CA TRP A 208 -6.02 13.18 -18.92
C TRP A 208 -5.23 12.20 -18.07
N ALA A 209 -3.93 12.13 -18.33
CA ALA A 209 -3.04 11.24 -17.62
C ALA A 209 -1.80 12.00 -17.16
N GLN A 210 -1.36 11.72 -15.94
CA GLN A 210 -0.17 12.31 -15.34
C GLN A 210 0.77 11.24 -14.78
N TRP A 211 2.05 11.58 -14.76
CA TRP A 211 3.00 10.87 -13.93
C TRP A 211 2.83 11.30 -12.48
N GLY A 212 2.76 10.35 -11.59
CA GLY A 212 2.53 10.57 -10.19
C GLY A 212 3.49 9.80 -9.29
N VAL A 213 3.23 9.89 -7.99
CA VAL A 213 3.99 9.21 -6.93
C VAL A 213 3.06 8.33 -6.14
N ALA A 214 3.35 7.03 -6.11
CA ALA A 214 2.44 5.99 -5.65
C ALA A 214 1.68 6.31 -4.37
N PRO A 215 2.27 6.53 -3.20
CA PRO A 215 1.45 6.62 -1.99
C PRO A 215 0.51 7.82 -2.02
N TYR A 216 1.00 8.97 -2.50
CA TYR A 216 0.25 10.22 -2.49
C TYR A 216 -0.93 10.21 -3.48
N ASP A 217 -0.74 9.66 -4.68
CA ASP A 217 -1.79 9.59 -5.69
C ASP A 217 -2.96 8.68 -5.27
N TYR A 218 -2.70 7.60 -4.54
CA TYR A 218 -3.75 6.77 -3.99
C TYR A 218 -4.57 7.52 -2.92
N GLY A 219 -3.91 8.36 -2.11
CA GLY A 219 -4.59 9.29 -1.20
C GLY A 219 -5.48 10.27 -1.94
N LEU A 220 -4.97 10.87 -3.04
CA LEU A 220 -5.72 11.79 -3.89
C LEU A 220 -6.90 11.09 -4.59
N LEU A 221 -6.74 9.85 -5.04
CA LEU A 221 -7.84 9.05 -5.60
C LEU A 221 -8.94 8.83 -4.56
N ALA A 222 -8.58 8.43 -3.36
CA ALA A 222 -9.54 8.22 -2.27
C ALA A 222 -10.29 9.51 -1.89
N ALA A 223 -9.62 10.67 -1.99
CA ALA A 223 -10.21 11.99 -1.74
C ALA A 223 -10.98 12.57 -2.95
N GLY A 224 -11.08 11.83 -4.08
CA GLY A 224 -11.87 12.22 -5.25
C GLY A 224 -11.20 13.22 -6.18
N HIS A 225 -9.86 13.32 -6.18
CA HIS A 225 -9.10 14.17 -7.10
C HIS A 225 -8.66 13.43 -8.37
N LEU A 226 -8.51 12.11 -8.30
CA LEU A 226 -8.18 11.23 -9.41
C LEU A 226 -9.28 10.17 -9.60
N ASP A 227 -9.38 9.62 -10.80
CA ASP A 227 -10.34 8.57 -11.13
C ASP A 227 -9.69 7.19 -11.16
N MET A 228 -8.37 7.13 -11.41
CA MET A 228 -7.62 5.88 -11.44
C MET A 228 -6.14 6.12 -11.09
N VAL A 229 -5.56 5.15 -10.40
CA VAL A 229 -4.11 5.01 -10.23
C VAL A 229 -3.72 3.58 -10.62
N ILE A 230 -2.63 3.44 -11.37
CA ILE A 230 -2.10 2.13 -11.79
C ILE A 230 -0.61 2.05 -11.51
N THR A 231 -0.18 0.91 -10.94
CA THR A 231 1.22 0.65 -10.57
C THR A 231 1.61 -0.77 -10.97
N ALA A 232 2.82 -0.92 -11.50
CA ALA A 232 3.47 -2.20 -11.75
C ALA A 232 4.70 -2.32 -10.84
N GLY A 233 4.91 -3.48 -10.23
CA GLY A 233 6.07 -3.77 -9.39
C GLY A 233 5.93 -3.49 -7.88
N PRO A 234 4.78 -3.01 -7.32
CA PRO A 234 4.68 -2.76 -5.90
C PRO A 234 4.79 -4.06 -5.10
N LEU A 235 5.43 -4.00 -3.96
CA LEU A 235 5.48 -5.09 -3.00
C LEU A 235 4.31 -4.98 -2.00
N VAL A 236 4.13 -5.98 -1.14
CA VAL A 236 2.97 -6.01 -0.23
C VAL A 236 2.91 -4.80 0.70
N HIS A 237 4.04 -4.26 1.13
CA HIS A 237 4.12 -3.07 1.98
C HIS A 237 3.68 -1.79 1.26
N ASP A 238 3.84 -1.72 -0.09
CA ASP A 238 3.43 -0.56 -0.89
C ASP A 238 1.91 -0.49 -1.09
N PHE A 239 1.17 -1.60 -0.97
CA PHE A 239 -0.27 -1.61 -1.27
C PHE A 239 -1.19 -2.05 -0.12
N ALA A 240 -0.66 -2.64 0.94
CA ALA A 240 -1.48 -3.14 2.06
C ALA A 240 -2.38 -2.06 2.68
N ALA A 241 -1.84 -0.85 2.84
CA ALA A 241 -2.58 0.29 3.40
C ALA A 241 -3.67 0.83 2.46
N LEU A 242 -3.48 0.69 1.15
CA LEU A 242 -4.30 1.35 0.13
C LEU A 242 -5.70 0.75 0.04
N GLY A 243 -5.79 -0.58 0.19
CA GLY A 243 -7.05 -1.32 0.04
C GLY A 243 -8.18 -0.79 0.91
N PRO A 244 -8.04 -0.78 2.24
CA PRO A 244 -9.05 -0.26 3.14
C PRO A 244 -9.42 1.21 2.90
N ILE A 245 -8.44 2.06 2.57
CA ILE A 245 -8.67 3.48 2.30
C ILE A 245 -9.58 3.66 1.07
N ILE A 246 -9.24 3.00 -0.03
CA ILE A 246 -9.94 3.17 -1.31
C ILE A 246 -11.33 2.55 -1.26
N ARG A 247 -11.47 1.31 -0.73
CA ARG A 247 -12.77 0.63 -0.64
C ARG A 247 -13.76 1.40 0.23
N ASN A 248 -13.32 1.90 1.36
CA ASN A 248 -14.20 2.60 2.29
C ASN A 248 -14.47 4.06 1.87
N ALA A 249 -13.77 4.59 0.85
CA ALA A 249 -14.10 5.83 0.16
C ALA A 249 -15.09 5.61 -1.00
N GLY A 250 -15.44 4.36 -1.33
CA GLY A 250 -16.37 4.01 -2.42
C GLY A 250 -15.73 3.62 -3.74
N GLY A 251 -14.40 3.49 -3.78
CA GLY A 251 -13.63 2.98 -4.92
C GLY A 251 -13.42 1.47 -4.91
N ALA A 252 -12.62 0.98 -5.84
CA ALA A 252 -12.15 -0.38 -5.89
C ALA A 252 -10.64 -0.42 -6.15
N ILE A 253 -9.96 -1.42 -5.60
CA ILE A 253 -8.55 -1.71 -5.83
C ILE A 253 -8.37 -3.21 -5.99
N THR A 254 -7.64 -3.61 -7.04
CA THR A 254 -7.43 -5.02 -7.39
C THR A 254 -6.05 -5.23 -7.98
N ASP A 255 -5.67 -6.48 -8.19
CA ASP A 255 -4.62 -6.81 -9.13
C ASP A 255 -5.08 -6.54 -10.60
N TRP A 256 -4.19 -6.72 -11.57
CA TRP A 256 -4.52 -6.50 -12.99
C TRP A 256 -5.42 -7.58 -13.60
N TYR A 257 -5.72 -8.65 -12.85
CA TYR A 257 -6.74 -9.65 -13.22
C TYR A 257 -8.12 -9.33 -12.64
N GLY A 258 -8.24 -8.25 -11.85
CA GLY A 258 -9.48 -7.89 -11.17
C GLY A 258 -9.73 -8.64 -9.87
N LYS A 259 -8.73 -9.33 -9.30
CA LYS A 259 -8.86 -10.03 -8.03
C LYS A 259 -8.60 -9.07 -6.87
N PRO A 260 -9.31 -9.19 -5.74
CA PRO A 260 -9.01 -8.43 -4.53
C PRO A 260 -7.58 -8.64 -4.05
N LEU A 261 -6.97 -7.59 -3.49
CA LEU A 261 -5.62 -7.66 -2.94
C LEU A 261 -5.62 -8.29 -1.54
N THR A 262 -4.67 -9.19 -1.34
CA THR A 262 -4.37 -9.86 -0.06
C THR A 262 -2.86 -9.79 0.20
N ILE A 263 -2.42 -10.32 1.32
CA ILE A 263 -1.00 -10.39 1.67
C ILE A 263 -0.16 -11.22 0.66
N ASP A 264 -0.81 -12.11 -0.09
CA ASP A 264 -0.19 -12.99 -1.09
C ASP A 264 -0.41 -12.50 -2.55
N SER A 265 -0.92 -11.28 -2.74
CA SER A 265 -1.21 -10.75 -4.07
C SER A 265 0.05 -10.46 -4.90
N PRO A 266 -0.03 -10.57 -6.23
CA PRO A 266 1.09 -10.27 -7.12
C PRO A 266 1.40 -8.76 -7.16
N ASN A 267 2.55 -8.42 -7.74
CA ASN A 267 3.13 -7.08 -7.76
C ASN A 267 2.57 -6.18 -8.89
N HIS A 268 1.27 -6.13 -9.06
CA HIS A 268 0.61 -5.23 -10.00
C HIS A 268 -0.77 -4.81 -9.46
N VAL A 269 -0.99 -3.51 -9.40
CA VAL A 269 -2.14 -2.93 -8.72
C VAL A 269 -2.83 -1.91 -9.62
N VAL A 270 -4.16 -1.94 -9.63
CA VAL A 270 -5.01 -0.90 -10.22
C VAL A 270 -6.10 -0.50 -9.23
N ALA A 271 -6.24 0.80 -9.03
CA ALA A 271 -7.29 1.38 -8.20
C ALA A 271 -8.14 2.35 -9.01
N VAL A 272 -9.44 2.34 -8.77
CA VAL A 272 -10.42 3.21 -9.43
C VAL A 272 -11.34 3.88 -8.42
N GLY A 273 -11.68 5.15 -8.68
CA GLY A 273 -12.65 5.88 -7.86
C GLY A 273 -14.08 5.36 -8.03
N ASN A 274 -14.44 4.91 -9.24
CA ASN A 274 -15.72 4.26 -9.50
C ASN A 274 -15.49 2.81 -9.94
N PRO A 275 -15.98 1.81 -9.20
CA PRO A 275 -15.85 0.39 -9.57
C PRO A 275 -16.35 0.05 -10.98
N ALA A 276 -17.27 0.84 -11.52
CA ALA A 276 -17.79 0.64 -12.88
C ALA A 276 -16.73 0.77 -13.99
N LEU A 277 -15.61 1.44 -13.73
CA LEU A 277 -14.49 1.55 -14.68
C LEU A 277 -13.66 0.27 -14.77
N LEU A 278 -13.64 -0.54 -13.71
CA LEU A 278 -12.69 -1.65 -13.55
C LEU A 278 -12.80 -2.69 -14.69
N PRO A 279 -14.01 -3.14 -15.14
CA PRO A 279 -14.11 -4.12 -16.22
C PRO A 279 -13.47 -3.67 -17.53
N ASP A 280 -13.63 -2.40 -17.89
CA ASP A 280 -13.05 -1.82 -19.11
C ASP A 280 -11.52 -1.72 -19.00
N ILE A 281 -11.01 -1.34 -17.83
CA ILE A 281 -9.58 -1.26 -17.56
C ILE A 281 -8.93 -2.64 -17.63
N ILE A 282 -9.50 -3.66 -16.96
CA ILE A 282 -8.97 -5.03 -16.98
C ILE A 282 -8.96 -5.57 -18.42
N ARG A 283 -10.02 -5.33 -19.19
CA ARG A 283 -10.08 -5.72 -20.60
C ARG A 283 -9.01 -5.02 -21.45
N LEU A 284 -8.72 -3.73 -21.20
CA LEU A 284 -7.67 -2.99 -21.91
C LEU A 284 -6.27 -3.44 -21.53
N LEU A 285 -6.05 -3.73 -20.27
CA LEU A 285 -4.80 -4.31 -19.82
C LEU A 285 -4.52 -5.60 -20.57
N ASP A 286 -5.53 -6.47 -20.73
CA ASP A 286 -5.39 -7.76 -21.43
C ASP A 286 -4.11 -8.48 -20.97
N PHE A 287 -3.93 -8.48 -19.64
CA PHE A 287 -2.69 -8.91 -19.00
C PHE A 287 -2.68 -10.43 -18.93
N SER A 288 -1.66 -11.03 -19.54
CA SER A 288 -1.34 -12.46 -19.44
C SER A 288 0.14 -12.59 -19.12
N GLU A 289 0.46 -13.31 -18.06
CA GLU A 289 1.85 -13.70 -17.75
C GLU A 289 2.37 -14.76 -18.71
#